data_974fc331d3f1122a3ebb7317213e0959
#
_entry.id   974fc331d3f1122a3ebb7317213e0959
#
_cell.length_a   1.000
_cell.length_b   1.000
_cell.length_c   1.000
_cell.angle_alpha   90.00
_cell.angle_beta   90.00
_cell.angle_gamma   90.00
#
_symmetry.space_group_name_H-M   'P 1'
#
loop_
_entity.id
_entity.type
_entity.pdbx_description
1 polymer ?
#
loop_
_entity_poly.entity_id
_entity_poly.type
_entity_poly.pdbx_seq_one_letter_code
_entity_poly.pdbx_strand_id
1 'polypeptide(L)'
;THGAFGTLAFGIGTSEVEHVLATQCLIQKRSKTMLININGQLSKGITAKDLILYIIGKIGTAGGTGYSIEFGGPVIKSLSMEGRMTVCNMTIEAGARAGLIAVDDKTIEYLRNKNFSPSESRFEEAVDHWKTLKSDINASFDKVINIEGNDVKSMVTWGTSPEMVTDIDGSIPKEADKSYSSALRYM
;
A
#
# COMPACT_ATOMS: atom_id res chain seq x y z
N THR A 1 5.55 2.47 -5.01
CA THR A 1 5.28 1.43 -6.03
C THR A 1 6.24 0.25 -5.91
N HIS A 2 7.54 0.49 -5.76
CA HIS A 2 8.56 -0.58 -5.69
C HIS A 2 8.43 -1.46 -4.43
N GLY A 3 7.72 -1.01 -3.40
CA GLY A 3 7.39 -1.84 -2.25
C GLY A 3 6.59 -3.10 -2.61
N ALA A 4 5.89 -3.12 -3.75
CA ALA A 4 5.23 -4.31 -4.30
C ALA A 4 6.19 -5.45 -4.66
N PHE A 5 7.49 -5.16 -4.74
CA PHE A 5 8.58 -6.09 -5.01
C PHE A 5 9.45 -6.36 -3.76
N GLY A 6 8.94 -6.12 -2.57
CA GLY A 6 9.67 -6.27 -1.32
C GLY A 6 10.79 -5.25 -1.10
N THR A 7 10.82 -4.18 -1.90
CA THR A 7 11.86 -3.15 -1.82
C THR A 7 11.43 -2.02 -0.90
N LEU A 8 12.30 -1.56 -0.01
CA LEU A 8 12.06 -0.35 0.76
C LEU A 8 12.13 0.86 -0.18
N ALA A 9 10.98 1.40 -0.52
CA ALA A 9 10.85 2.55 -1.41
C ALA A 9 9.80 3.51 -0.86
N PHE A 10 10.11 4.80 -0.92
CA PHE A 10 9.20 5.86 -0.48
C PHE A 10 9.37 7.11 -1.33
N GLY A 11 8.31 7.91 -1.41
CA GLY A 11 8.34 9.20 -2.07
C GLY A 11 9.00 10.27 -1.20
N ILE A 12 9.63 11.24 -1.85
CA ILE A 12 10.19 12.43 -1.20
C ILE A 12 9.63 13.70 -1.83
N GLY A 13 9.47 14.73 -1.02
CA GLY A 13 8.99 16.03 -1.46
C GLY A 13 10.08 16.88 -2.12
N THR A 14 9.68 18.01 -2.71
CA THR A 14 10.57 18.89 -3.48
C THR A 14 11.80 19.37 -2.69
N SER A 15 11.63 19.74 -1.42
CA SER A 15 12.73 20.17 -0.55
C SER A 15 13.69 19.03 -0.21
N GLU A 16 13.18 17.83 -0.07
CA GLU A 16 14.01 16.64 0.15
C GLU A 16 14.79 16.27 -1.12
N VAL A 17 14.18 16.45 -2.31
CA VAL A 17 14.87 16.26 -3.60
C VAL A 17 16.06 17.21 -3.74
N GLU A 18 15.88 18.51 -3.42
CA GLU A 18 16.96 19.49 -3.41
C GLU A 18 18.12 19.06 -2.50
N HIS A 19 17.78 18.62 -1.27
CA HIS A 19 18.76 18.14 -0.32
C HIS A 19 19.54 16.92 -0.82
N VAL A 20 18.82 15.93 -1.39
CA VAL A 20 19.44 14.71 -1.95
C VAL A 20 20.34 15.03 -3.14
N LEU A 21 19.94 15.95 -4.02
CA LEU A 21 20.77 16.38 -5.14
C LEU A 21 22.07 17.04 -4.66
N ALA A 22 22.03 17.81 -3.59
CA ALA A 22 23.18 18.50 -3.03
C ALA A 22 24.12 17.57 -2.24
N THR A 23 23.55 16.62 -1.47
CA THR A 23 24.31 15.87 -0.45
C THR A 23 24.36 14.37 -0.68
N GLN A 24 23.55 13.83 -1.61
CA GLN A 24 23.33 12.39 -1.83
C GLN A 24 22.84 11.63 -0.57
N CYS A 25 22.34 12.38 0.41
CA CYS A 25 21.88 11.86 1.69
C CYS A 25 20.50 12.39 2.04
N LEU A 26 19.74 11.59 2.81
CA LEU A 26 18.48 11.99 3.39
C LEU A 26 18.37 11.45 4.82
N ILE A 27 18.14 12.35 5.79
CA ILE A 27 17.96 11.96 7.18
C ILE A 27 16.50 11.49 7.37
N GLN A 28 16.33 10.23 7.75
CA GLN A 28 15.03 9.64 8.01
C GLN A 28 14.91 9.17 9.46
N LYS A 29 13.75 9.41 10.08
CA LYS A 29 13.41 8.74 11.33
C LYS A 29 13.01 7.29 11.03
N ARG A 30 13.45 6.36 11.87
CA ARG A 30 12.97 4.98 11.81
C ARG A 30 11.45 4.96 11.98
N SER A 31 10.75 4.43 10.99
CA SER A 31 9.31 4.25 11.06
C SER A 31 8.95 3.11 12.01
N LYS A 32 7.77 3.20 12.61
CA LYS A 32 7.08 2.06 13.22
C LYS A 32 6.63 1.10 12.14
N THR A 33 6.29 -0.11 12.52
CA THR A 33 5.81 -1.15 11.60
C THR A 33 4.31 -1.39 11.80
N MET A 34 3.57 -1.48 10.70
CA MET A 34 2.15 -1.82 10.70
C MET A 34 1.91 -2.97 9.74
N LEU A 35 1.22 -4.00 10.18
CA LEU A 35 0.70 -5.06 9.31
C LEU A 35 -0.77 -4.80 9.02
N ILE A 36 -1.14 -4.78 7.74
CA ILE A 36 -2.53 -4.84 7.29
C ILE A 36 -2.73 -6.19 6.62
N ASN A 37 -3.42 -7.09 7.31
CA ASN A 37 -3.68 -8.44 6.85
C ASN A 37 -5.09 -8.53 6.26
N ILE A 38 -5.21 -8.92 4.98
CA ILE A 38 -6.48 -8.99 4.27
C ILE A 38 -6.84 -10.45 4.05
N ASN A 39 -7.81 -10.92 4.83
CA ASN A 39 -8.32 -12.29 4.82
C ASN A 39 -9.41 -12.49 3.75
N GLY A 40 -9.86 -13.73 3.60
CA GLY A 40 -10.94 -14.07 2.68
C GLY A 40 -10.56 -13.87 1.21
N GLN A 41 -11.47 -13.32 0.43
CA GLN A 41 -11.29 -13.04 -0.99
C GLN A 41 -12.07 -11.80 -1.41
N LEU A 42 -11.63 -11.14 -2.48
CA LEU A 42 -12.37 -10.04 -3.08
C LEU A 42 -13.53 -10.61 -3.92
N SER A 43 -14.67 -9.95 -3.85
CA SER A 43 -15.81 -10.26 -4.72
C SER A 43 -15.47 -9.97 -6.18
N LYS A 44 -16.17 -10.65 -7.10
CA LYS A 44 -15.98 -10.44 -8.54
C LYS A 44 -16.23 -8.96 -8.91
N GLY A 45 -15.32 -8.37 -9.64
CA GLY A 45 -15.39 -6.96 -10.07
C GLY A 45 -14.71 -5.97 -9.13
N ILE A 46 -14.35 -6.37 -7.92
CA ILE A 46 -13.61 -5.53 -6.97
C ILE A 46 -12.13 -5.48 -7.38
N THR A 47 -11.59 -4.28 -7.43
CA THR A 47 -10.22 -4.02 -7.86
C THR A 47 -9.28 -3.74 -6.69
N ALA A 48 -7.97 -3.74 -6.95
CA ALA A 48 -6.97 -3.32 -5.96
C ALA A 48 -7.15 -1.86 -5.53
N LYS A 49 -7.74 -1.01 -6.41
CA LYS A 49 -8.04 0.38 -6.07
C LYS A 49 -9.20 0.47 -5.09
N ASP A 50 -10.24 -0.34 -5.24
CA ASP A 50 -11.33 -0.41 -4.26
C ASP A 50 -10.79 -0.85 -2.90
N LEU A 51 -9.92 -1.87 -2.88
CA LEU A 51 -9.30 -2.35 -1.66
C LEU A 51 -8.51 -1.25 -0.93
N ILE A 52 -7.62 -0.55 -1.63
CA ILE A 52 -6.81 0.47 -0.97
C ILE A 52 -7.64 1.69 -0.55
N LEU A 53 -8.66 2.08 -1.32
CA LEU A 53 -9.61 3.12 -0.93
C LEU A 53 -10.40 2.73 0.32
N TYR A 54 -10.87 1.48 0.39
CA TYR A 54 -11.53 0.95 1.59
C TYR A 54 -10.61 1.02 2.82
N ILE A 55 -9.33 0.64 2.66
CA ILE A 55 -8.32 0.73 3.73
C ILE A 55 -8.14 2.19 4.17
N ILE A 56 -7.95 3.12 3.23
CA ILE A 56 -7.78 4.55 3.53
C ILE A 56 -9.00 5.10 4.25
N GLY A 57 -10.21 4.79 3.78
CA GLY A 57 -11.44 5.19 4.44
C GLY A 57 -11.55 4.66 5.89
N LYS A 58 -11.03 3.46 6.13
CA LYS A 58 -11.08 2.82 7.46
C LYS A 58 -10.06 3.38 8.45
N ILE A 59 -8.85 3.73 8.00
CA ILE A 59 -7.77 4.20 8.88
C ILE A 59 -7.58 5.72 8.85
N GLY A 60 -8.13 6.40 7.85
CA GLY A 60 -7.97 7.83 7.59
C GLY A 60 -6.65 8.18 6.91
N THR A 61 -6.55 9.39 6.39
CA THR A 61 -5.34 9.92 5.71
C THR A 61 -4.14 10.12 6.66
N ALA A 62 -4.36 10.11 7.95
CA ALA A 62 -3.29 10.17 8.97
C ALA A 62 -3.05 8.83 9.67
N GLY A 63 -3.82 7.78 9.35
CA GLY A 63 -3.78 6.49 10.04
C GLY A 63 -2.46 5.74 9.91
N GLY A 64 -1.72 5.98 8.83
CA GLY A 64 -0.40 5.42 8.56
C GLY A 64 0.77 6.34 8.93
N THR A 65 0.51 7.53 9.50
CA THR A 65 1.57 8.50 9.79
C THR A 65 2.61 7.93 10.75
N GLY A 66 3.87 7.97 10.33
CA GLY A 66 5.00 7.42 11.09
C GLY A 66 5.17 5.91 10.97
N TYR A 67 4.39 5.24 10.13
CA TYR A 67 4.50 3.80 9.86
C TYR A 67 5.05 3.51 8.47
N SER A 68 5.74 2.38 8.37
CA SER A 68 5.85 1.59 7.14
C SER A 68 4.83 0.45 7.23
N ILE A 69 4.02 0.30 6.20
CA ILE A 69 2.91 -0.67 6.20
C ILE A 69 3.30 -1.89 5.37
N GLU A 70 3.23 -3.07 5.97
CA GLU A 70 3.28 -4.33 5.25
C GLU A 70 1.85 -4.81 4.98
N PHE A 71 1.59 -5.19 3.73
CA PHE A 71 0.32 -5.79 3.34
C PHE A 71 0.50 -7.31 3.19
N GLY A 72 -0.37 -8.07 3.84
CA GLY A 72 -0.34 -9.52 3.84
C GLY A 72 -1.73 -10.13 3.67
N GLY A 73 -1.76 -11.46 3.74
CA GLY A 73 -2.97 -12.25 3.65
C GLY A 73 -3.30 -12.79 2.26
N PRO A 74 -4.31 -13.66 2.17
CA PRO A 74 -4.67 -14.37 0.93
C PRO A 74 -5.11 -13.43 -0.19
N VAL A 75 -5.80 -12.33 0.13
CA VAL A 75 -6.22 -11.33 -0.86
C VAL A 75 -5.00 -10.70 -1.53
N ILE A 76 -4.01 -10.25 -0.77
CA ILE A 76 -2.78 -9.65 -1.33
C ILE A 76 -2.02 -10.64 -2.22
N LYS A 77 -1.94 -11.91 -1.81
CA LYS A 77 -1.33 -12.97 -2.62
C LYS A 77 -2.07 -13.20 -3.94
N SER A 78 -3.39 -13.03 -3.95
CA SER A 78 -4.20 -13.21 -5.15
C SER A 78 -4.05 -12.08 -6.17
N LEU A 79 -3.72 -10.85 -5.75
CA LEU A 79 -3.56 -9.69 -6.62
C LEU A 79 -2.51 -9.92 -7.71
N SER A 80 -2.72 -9.33 -8.89
CA SER A 80 -1.68 -9.18 -9.90
C SER A 80 -0.58 -8.23 -9.41
N MET A 81 0.57 -8.21 -10.09
CA MET A 81 1.65 -7.27 -9.72
C MET A 81 1.21 -5.82 -9.88
N GLU A 82 0.41 -5.49 -10.89
CA GLU A 82 -0.17 -4.16 -11.09
C GLU A 82 -1.11 -3.78 -9.93
N GLY A 83 -1.91 -4.74 -9.46
CA GLY A 83 -2.75 -4.55 -8.27
C GLY A 83 -1.92 -4.29 -7.01
N ARG A 84 -0.84 -5.05 -6.82
CA ARG A 84 0.10 -4.83 -5.70
C ARG A 84 0.80 -3.48 -5.80
N MET A 85 1.21 -3.06 -6.99
CA MET A 85 1.77 -1.73 -7.24
C MET A 85 0.76 -0.63 -6.90
N THR A 86 -0.51 -0.80 -7.23
CA THR A 86 -1.58 0.14 -6.88
C THR A 86 -1.71 0.28 -5.36
N VAL A 87 -1.77 -0.83 -4.63
CA VAL A 87 -1.87 -0.81 -3.15
C VAL A 87 -0.67 -0.11 -2.53
N CYS A 88 0.56 -0.48 -2.93
CA CYS A 88 1.77 0.14 -2.39
C CYS A 88 1.90 1.62 -2.76
N ASN A 89 1.50 2.00 -3.99
CA ASN A 89 1.56 3.39 -4.43
C ASN A 89 0.63 4.29 -3.62
N MET A 90 -0.60 3.85 -3.39
CA MET A 90 -1.61 4.64 -2.67
C MET A 90 -1.46 4.58 -1.15
N THR A 91 -0.51 3.83 -0.62
CA THR A 91 -0.23 3.79 0.83
C THR A 91 0.16 5.16 1.41
N ILE A 92 0.77 6.00 0.60
CA ILE A 92 1.10 7.40 0.93
C ILE A 92 -0.15 8.22 1.24
N GLU A 93 -1.28 7.94 0.59
CA GLU A 93 -2.56 8.62 0.81
C GLU A 93 -3.12 8.36 2.23
N ALA A 94 -2.68 7.29 2.87
CA ALA A 94 -2.96 7.01 4.28
C ALA A 94 -1.94 7.67 5.23
N GLY A 95 -1.01 8.49 4.72
CA GLY A 95 0.05 9.15 5.49
C GLY A 95 1.25 8.25 5.82
N ALA A 96 1.29 7.02 5.31
CA ALA A 96 2.36 6.09 5.60
C ALA A 96 3.66 6.43 4.85
N ARG A 97 4.78 6.02 5.42
CA ARG A 97 6.11 6.26 4.84
C ARG A 97 6.39 5.37 3.64
N ALA A 98 5.97 4.10 3.71
CA ALA A 98 6.13 3.10 2.67
C ALA A 98 5.03 2.06 2.76
N GLY A 99 4.68 1.46 1.63
CA GLY A 99 3.88 0.26 1.55
C GLY A 99 4.72 -0.87 0.97
N LEU A 100 4.68 -2.05 1.59
CA LEU A 100 5.51 -3.20 1.27
C LEU A 100 4.63 -4.44 1.11
N ILE A 101 5.00 -5.29 0.16
CA ILE A 101 4.46 -6.63 -0.02
C ILE A 101 5.65 -7.58 -0.16
N ALA A 102 5.65 -8.65 0.61
CA ALA A 102 6.71 -9.65 0.57
C ALA A 102 6.84 -10.30 -0.82
N VAL A 103 8.07 -10.60 -1.22
CA VAL A 103 8.34 -11.32 -2.46
C VAL A 103 7.75 -12.73 -2.39
N ASP A 104 7.05 -13.12 -3.45
CA ASP A 104 6.52 -14.45 -3.66
C ASP A 104 6.77 -14.92 -5.11
N ASP A 105 6.31 -16.12 -5.45
CA ASP A 105 6.51 -16.69 -6.78
C ASP A 105 5.91 -15.82 -7.90
N LYS A 106 4.81 -15.10 -7.64
CA LYS A 106 4.21 -14.16 -8.59
C LYS A 106 5.15 -12.98 -8.88
N THR A 107 5.81 -12.46 -7.86
CA THR A 107 6.82 -11.40 -8.02
C THR A 107 8.02 -11.89 -8.84
N ILE A 108 8.50 -13.09 -8.55
CA ILE A 108 9.62 -13.72 -9.25
C ILE A 108 9.28 -13.93 -10.73
N GLU A 109 8.12 -14.50 -11.01
CA GLU A 109 7.66 -14.75 -12.38
C GLU A 109 7.49 -13.43 -13.16
N TYR A 110 6.94 -12.39 -12.52
CA TYR A 110 6.82 -11.07 -13.15
C TYR A 110 8.17 -10.46 -13.54
N LEU A 111 9.22 -10.70 -12.72
CA LEU A 111 10.56 -10.18 -12.98
C LEU A 111 11.33 -11.01 -14.01
N ARG A 112 10.96 -12.26 -14.23
CA ARG A 112 11.63 -13.13 -15.20
C ARG A 112 11.58 -12.51 -16.58
N ASN A 113 12.71 -12.49 -17.26
CA ASN A 113 12.85 -11.95 -18.62
C ASN A 113 12.58 -10.44 -18.79
N LYS A 114 12.60 -9.65 -17.70
CA LYS A 114 12.59 -8.19 -17.83
C LYS A 114 13.98 -7.67 -18.21
N ASN A 115 14.03 -6.57 -18.97
CA ASN A 115 15.27 -6.01 -19.51
C ASN A 115 16.37 -5.73 -18.49
N PHE A 116 16.02 -5.42 -17.24
CA PHE A 116 16.95 -5.08 -16.17
C PHE A 116 17.00 -6.13 -15.07
N SER A 117 16.37 -7.27 -15.28
CA SER A 117 16.53 -8.41 -14.37
C SER A 117 17.92 -9.02 -14.50
N PRO A 118 18.43 -9.66 -13.46
CA PRO A 118 19.69 -10.40 -13.54
C PRO A 118 19.69 -11.39 -14.72
N SER A 119 20.86 -11.67 -15.29
CA SER A 119 21.00 -12.70 -16.32
C SER A 119 20.63 -14.08 -15.75
N GLU A 120 20.26 -15.03 -16.63
CA GLU A 120 19.78 -16.36 -16.22
C GLU A 120 20.64 -17.05 -15.16
N SER A 121 21.96 -16.99 -15.30
CA SER A 121 22.90 -17.59 -14.32
C SER A 121 22.88 -16.92 -12.95
N ARG A 122 22.50 -15.65 -12.87
CA ARG A 122 22.40 -14.88 -11.61
C ARG A 122 20.97 -14.74 -11.12
N PHE A 123 20.00 -15.10 -11.94
CA PHE A 123 18.59 -14.93 -11.60
C PHE A 123 18.21 -15.87 -10.44
N GLU A 124 18.64 -17.11 -10.47
CA GLU A 124 18.31 -18.08 -9.41
C GLU A 124 19.01 -17.70 -8.09
N GLU A 125 20.26 -17.22 -8.14
CA GLU A 125 20.94 -16.68 -6.95
C GLU A 125 20.18 -15.47 -6.37
N ALA A 126 19.70 -14.58 -7.24
CA ALA A 126 18.89 -13.44 -6.83
C ALA A 126 17.54 -13.88 -6.23
N VAL A 127 16.89 -14.90 -6.80
CA VAL A 127 15.64 -15.48 -6.28
C VAL A 127 15.84 -16.04 -4.87
N ASP A 128 16.91 -16.75 -4.61
CA ASP A 128 17.22 -17.29 -3.29
C ASP A 128 17.38 -16.14 -2.27
N HIS A 129 18.08 -15.09 -2.65
CA HIS A 129 18.19 -13.89 -1.81
C HIS A 129 16.82 -13.19 -1.62
N TRP A 130 16.06 -12.96 -2.69
CA TRP A 130 14.77 -12.26 -2.60
C TRP A 130 13.77 -13.00 -1.72
N LYS A 131 13.77 -14.34 -1.72
CA LYS A 131 12.91 -15.15 -0.86
C LYS A 131 13.20 -14.97 0.64
N THR A 132 14.37 -14.43 0.99
CA THR A 132 14.70 -14.09 2.38
C THR A 132 14.10 -12.75 2.82
N LEU A 133 13.67 -11.89 1.87
CA LEU A 133 13.15 -10.54 2.11
C LEU A 133 11.66 -10.56 2.49
N LYS A 134 11.30 -11.39 3.44
CA LYS A 134 9.95 -11.46 4.02
C LYS A 134 10.05 -11.38 5.53
N SER A 135 9.02 -10.88 6.16
CA SER A 135 8.95 -10.86 7.61
C SER A 135 8.99 -12.27 8.19
N ASP A 136 9.67 -12.43 9.30
CA ASP A 136 9.74 -13.70 10.02
C ASP A 136 8.36 -14.12 10.53
N ILE A 137 8.15 -15.44 10.74
CA ILE A 137 6.87 -15.97 11.22
C ILE A 137 6.46 -15.36 12.56
N ASN A 138 7.45 -15.02 13.39
CA ASN A 138 7.24 -14.42 14.71
C ASN A 138 7.55 -12.91 14.71
N ALA A 139 7.53 -12.25 13.56
CA ALA A 139 7.73 -10.81 13.48
C ALA A 139 6.66 -10.07 14.32
N SER A 140 7.11 -9.14 15.16
CA SER A 140 6.23 -8.27 15.92
C SER A 140 6.02 -6.95 15.16
N PHE A 141 4.77 -6.51 15.11
CA PHE A 141 4.41 -5.22 14.53
C PHE A 141 3.89 -4.30 15.62
N ASP A 142 4.18 -3.00 15.52
CA ASP A 142 3.65 -2.00 16.45
C ASP A 142 2.12 -1.88 16.35
N LYS A 143 1.56 -2.19 15.17
CA LYS A 143 0.11 -2.20 14.92
C LYS A 143 -0.25 -3.30 13.92
N VAL A 144 -1.34 -3.99 14.20
CA VAL A 144 -1.91 -5.00 13.27
C VAL A 144 -3.38 -4.64 13.01
N ILE A 145 -3.75 -4.63 11.74
CA ILE A 145 -5.12 -4.41 11.28
C ILE A 145 -5.53 -5.62 10.45
N ASN A 146 -6.65 -6.24 10.82
CA ASN A 146 -7.24 -7.33 10.04
C ASN A 146 -8.46 -6.80 9.28
N ILE A 147 -8.54 -7.15 8.01
CA ILE A 147 -9.62 -6.78 7.09
C ILE A 147 -10.14 -8.04 6.44
N GLU A 148 -11.43 -8.14 6.28
CA GLU A 148 -12.06 -9.19 5.51
C GLU A 148 -12.29 -8.69 4.07
N GLY A 149 -11.67 -9.35 3.11
CA GLY A 149 -11.78 -8.98 1.69
C GLY A 149 -13.21 -9.05 1.16
N ASN A 150 -14.02 -9.93 1.74
CA ASN A 150 -15.45 -10.06 1.40
C ASN A 150 -16.27 -8.81 1.75
N ASP A 151 -15.81 -7.98 2.68
CA ASP A 151 -16.47 -6.73 3.07
C ASP A 151 -16.15 -5.57 2.12
N VAL A 152 -15.14 -5.74 1.26
CA VAL A 152 -14.74 -4.70 0.31
C VAL A 152 -15.72 -4.69 -0.86
N LYS A 153 -16.33 -3.55 -1.09
CA LYS A 153 -17.22 -3.28 -2.22
C LYS A 153 -16.54 -2.36 -3.23
N SER A 154 -17.21 -2.10 -4.36
CA SER A 154 -16.80 -1.03 -5.27
C SER A 154 -16.86 0.30 -4.54
N MET A 155 -15.77 1.05 -4.57
CA MET A 155 -15.61 2.27 -3.80
C MET A 155 -15.70 3.50 -4.69
N VAL A 156 -16.29 4.56 -4.14
CA VAL A 156 -16.36 5.87 -4.79
C VAL A 156 -15.88 6.94 -3.81
N THR A 157 -15.03 7.85 -4.29
CA THR A 157 -14.59 9.01 -3.51
C THR A 157 -15.56 10.16 -3.73
N TRP A 158 -15.80 10.91 -2.67
CA TRP A 158 -16.54 12.16 -2.68
C TRP A 158 -15.72 13.25 -1.96
N GLY A 159 -15.89 14.52 -2.33
CA GLY A 159 -15.10 15.59 -1.72
C GLY A 159 -13.63 15.64 -2.18
N THR A 160 -12.75 16.11 -1.32
CA THR A 160 -11.37 16.53 -1.68
C THR A 160 -10.25 15.67 -1.09
N SER A 161 -10.60 14.62 -0.34
CA SER A 161 -9.62 13.74 0.33
C SER A 161 -9.92 12.26 0.03
N PRO A 162 -8.89 11.40 -0.15
CA PRO A 162 -9.09 9.96 -0.38
C PRO A 162 -9.77 9.20 0.77
N GLU A 163 -9.79 9.77 1.97
CA GLU A 163 -10.56 9.20 3.09
C GLU A 163 -12.07 9.48 2.99
N MET A 164 -12.44 10.48 2.17
CA MET A 164 -13.83 10.78 1.83
C MET A 164 -14.32 9.78 0.79
N VAL A 165 -14.53 8.56 1.22
CA VAL A 165 -14.87 7.41 0.39
C VAL A 165 -16.06 6.68 0.99
N THR A 166 -16.90 6.14 0.11
CA THR A 166 -18.02 5.25 0.48
C THR A 166 -18.12 4.12 -0.53
N ASP A 167 -18.85 3.06 -0.21
CA ASP A 167 -19.20 2.08 -1.23
C ASP A 167 -20.23 2.65 -2.21
N ILE A 168 -20.33 2.07 -3.39
CA ILE A 168 -21.19 2.58 -4.47
C ILE A 168 -22.68 2.55 -4.10
N ASP A 169 -23.06 1.67 -3.17
CA ASP A 169 -24.43 1.55 -2.65
C ASP A 169 -24.63 2.42 -1.40
N GLY A 170 -23.57 3.07 -0.92
CA GLY A 170 -23.55 3.87 0.28
C GLY A 170 -24.16 5.26 0.07
N SER A 171 -24.16 6.01 1.14
CA SER A 171 -24.61 7.41 1.12
C SER A 171 -23.48 8.31 1.63
N ILE A 172 -23.37 9.49 1.02
CA ILE A 172 -22.47 10.53 1.53
C ILE A 172 -22.95 10.95 2.91
N PRO A 173 -22.08 11.02 3.93
CA PRO A 173 -22.46 11.44 5.27
C PRO A 173 -23.14 12.82 5.26
N LYS A 174 -24.33 12.89 5.85
CA LYS A 174 -25.01 14.16 6.05
C LYS A 174 -24.33 14.85 7.24
N GLU A 175 -23.77 16.03 6.98
CA GLU A 175 -23.17 16.97 7.93
C GLU A 175 -22.98 16.46 9.37
N ALA A 176 -21.81 15.91 9.69
CA ALA A 176 -21.47 15.58 11.07
C ALA A 176 -20.26 16.36 11.56
N ASP A 177 -19.47 16.98 10.66
CA ASP A 177 -18.23 17.65 11.03
C ASP A 177 -17.95 18.84 10.12
N LYS A 178 -17.31 19.90 10.67
CA LYS A 178 -16.95 21.11 9.90
C LYS A 178 -15.99 20.81 8.75
N SER A 179 -15.18 19.76 8.85
CA SER A 179 -14.31 19.29 7.77
C SER A 179 -15.07 18.77 6.56
N TYR A 180 -16.20 18.08 6.79
CA TYR A 180 -17.07 17.57 5.73
C TYR A 180 -17.93 18.66 5.05
N SER A 181 -18.34 19.70 5.79
CA SER A 181 -19.13 20.78 5.23
C SER A 181 -18.38 21.58 4.15
N SER A 182 -17.06 21.70 4.29
CA SER A 182 -16.20 22.32 3.28
C SER A 182 -16.08 21.45 2.02
N ALA A 183 -15.92 20.16 2.18
CA ALA A 183 -15.83 19.21 1.07
C ALA A 183 -17.15 19.09 0.30
N LEU A 184 -18.29 19.08 1.00
CA LEU A 184 -19.62 19.03 0.39
C LEU A 184 -19.96 20.29 -0.44
N ARG A 185 -19.39 21.45 -0.08
CA ARG A 185 -19.52 22.67 -0.90
C ARG A 185 -18.73 22.64 -2.20
N TYR A 186 -17.77 21.74 -2.29
CA TYR A 186 -16.89 21.59 -3.46
C TYR A 186 -17.48 20.64 -4.51
N MET A 187 -18.47 19.84 -4.14
CA MET A 187 -19.23 18.96 -5.02
C MET A 187 -20.35 19.72 -5.73
#